data_4d02c88aca8d458787cd96081055928b
#
_entry.id   4d02c88aca8d458787cd96081055928b
#
_cell.length_a   1.000
_cell.length_b   1.000
_cell.length_c   1.000
_cell.angle_alpha   90.00
_cell.angle_beta   90.00
_cell.angle_gamma   90.00
#
_symmetry.space_group_name_H-M   'P 1'
#
loop_
_entity.id
_entity.type
_entity.pdbx_description
1 polymer ?
#
loop_
_entity_poly.entity_id
_entity_poly.type
_entity_poly.pdbx_seq_one_letter_code
_entity_poly.pdbx_strand_id
1 'polypeptide(L)'
;MKKRDNAYKFANEFMKFMANSYERRSDYTSIGYKQSMTMFLDYAENVKKVKPSSFGLEYFTYDNLTEYMCWLRYEKDLSPQTCNLRMSQIIAFLKFVARDPHYRAIYMEASYVARFKVTVHDNIVGPLSKEAIKHLIATLDADTETGLKYTTMLTLLYSTATRISEILSLKISDIFLGEPTPYINVLGKGNRFRRLTLIKPVRKHLKSYIQKIHGENPNPNNYLFFSRCKGKNKKCSTRSVNKQINVYLSIARKKYPELPEHIHTHQFRHSMATHLIDDGVNVFSVSKFLGHKSVSTTMKYIGITPKMTEKAMTQIESTSSLQMPQKWKKPATLADLIK
;
A
#
# COMPACT_ATOMS: atom_id res chain seq x y z
N MET A 1 35.86 -4.11 -31.63
CA MET A 1 34.90 -4.24 -30.55
C MET A 1 34.84 -5.71 -30.12
N LYS A 2 35.44 -6.07 -28.97
CA LYS A 2 35.28 -7.42 -28.39
C LYS A 2 33.82 -7.58 -27.95
N LYS A 3 33.06 -8.48 -28.62
CA LYS A 3 31.75 -8.92 -28.14
C LYS A 3 31.92 -9.46 -26.71
N ARG A 4 31.15 -8.92 -25.77
CA ARG A 4 31.08 -9.46 -24.41
C ARG A 4 30.49 -10.88 -24.49
N ASP A 5 31.33 -11.91 -24.42
CA ASP A 5 30.94 -13.32 -24.31
C ASP A 5 30.30 -13.68 -22.95
N ASN A 6 29.82 -12.70 -22.20
CA ASN A 6 29.23 -12.86 -20.88
C ASN A 6 27.71 -12.67 -20.86
N ALA A 7 27.01 -12.88 -21.98
CA ALA A 7 25.57 -12.80 -22.01
C ALA A 7 24.93 -14.14 -21.54
N TYR A 8 23.95 -14.07 -20.64
CA TYR A 8 23.15 -15.25 -20.28
C TYR A 8 22.43 -15.79 -21.50
N LYS A 9 22.36 -17.13 -21.64
CA LYS A 9 21.72 -17.80 -22.78
C LYS A 9 20.26 -17.40 -22.97
N PHE A 10 19.52 -17.08 -21.90
CA PHE A 10 18.12 -16.64 -21.94
C PHE A 10 17.92 -15.11 -21.95
N ALA A 11 18.97 -14.35 -22.19
CA ALA A 11 18.89 -12.88 -22.15
C ALA A 11 17.84 -12.32 -23.12
N ASN A 12 17.73 -12.90 -24.31
CA ASN A 12 16.74 -12.48 -25.32
C ASN A 12 15.31 -12.73 -24.85
N GLU A 13 15.03 -13.89 -24.24
CA GLU A 13 13.72 -14.25 -23.70
C GLU A 13 13.34 -13.31 -22.56
N PHE A 14 14.29 -12.99 -21.68
CA PHE A 14 14.07 -12.06 -20.59
C PHE A 14 13.83 -10.63 -21.10
N MET A 15 14.56 -10.18 -22.12
CA MET A 15 14.32 -8.87 -22.74
C MET A 15 12.94 -8.78 -23.40
N LYS A 16 12.49 -9.81 -24.09
CA LYS A 16 11.13 -9.91 -24.66
C LYS A 16 10.07 -9.87 -23.54
N PHE A 17 10.29 -10.61 -22.44
CA PHE A 17 9.40 -10.57 -21.28
C PHE A 17 9.32 -9.18 -20.66
N MET A 18 10.46 -8.51 -20.49
CA MET A 18 10.52 -7.15 -19.94
C MET A 18 9.81 -6.15 -20.84
N ALA A 19 10.04 -6.19 -22.17
CA ALA A 19 9.32 -5.34 -23.12
C ALA A 19 7.81 -5.53 -23.03
N ASN A 20 7.33 -6.77 -23.06
CA ASN A 20 5.91 -7.10 -22.88
C ASN A 20 5.36 -6.63 -21.52
N SER A 21 6.18 -6.67 -20.47
CA SER A 21 5.80 -6.20 -19.14
C SER A 21 5.66 -4.69 -19.09
N TYR A 22 6.56 -3.92 -19.70
CA TYR A 22 6.48 -2.45 -19.76
C TYR A 22 5.26 -1.97 -20.54
N GLU A 23 4.87 -2.66 -21.61
CA GLU A 23 3.67 -2.32 -22.36
C GLU A 23 2.36 -2.59 -21.61
N ARG A 24 2.30 -3.68 -20.83
CA ARG A 24 1.05 -4.22 -20.25
C ARG A 24 0.91 -4.07 -18.75
N ARG A 25 1.97 -3.72 -18.05
CA ARG A 25 2.02 -3.66 -16.58
C ARG A 25 2.48 -2.27 -16.12
N SER A 26 2.38 -2.02 -14.82
CA SER A 26 2.97 -0.81 -14.24
C SER A 26 4.49 -0.91 -14.19
N ASP A 27 5.19 0.23 -14.28
CA ASP A 27 6.65 0.32 -14.12
C ASP A 27 7.14 -0.38 -12.85
N TYR A 28 6.40 -0.25 -11.74
CA TYR A 28 6.74 -0.93 -10.47
C TYR A 28 6.75 -2.46 -10.60
N THR A 29 5.82 -3.02 -11.36
CA THR A 29 5.78 -4.47 -11.62
C THR A 29 6.98 -4.90 -12.44
N SER A 30 7.31 -4.16 -13.48
CA SER A 30 8.47 -4.42 -14.35
C SER A 30 9.79 -4.29 -13.59
N ILE A 31 9.93 -3.27 -12.74
CA ILE A 31 11.08 -3.11 -11.82
C ILE A 31 11.18 -4.31 -10.87
N GLY A 32 10.05 -4.78 -10.33
CA GLY A 32 10.01 -5.97 -9.47
C GLY A 32 10.54 -7.21 -10.18
N TYR A 33 10.13 -7.47 -11.41
CA TYR A 33 10.65 -8.58 -12.23
C TYR A 33 12.16 -8.48 -12.43
N LYS A 34 12.66 -7.30 -12.78
CA LYS A 34 14.10 -7.06 -12.93
C LYS A 34 14.86 -7.36 -11.64
N GLN A 35 14.37 -6.83 -10.50
CA GLN A 35 15.01 -7.07 -9.20
C GLN A 35 15.04 -8.53 -8.81
N SER A 36 13.95 -9.29 -9.06
CA SER A 36 13.89 -10.71 -8.73
C SER A 36 14.84 -11.54 -9.60
N MET A 37 14.92 -11.22 -10.88
CA MET A 37 15.87 -11.87 -11.79
C MET A 37 17.31 -11.55 -11.39
N THR A 38 17.63 -10.28 -11.12
CA THR A 38 18.98 -9.87 -10.67
C THR A 38 19.39 -10.64 -9.40
N MET A 39 18.46 -10.81 -8.45
CA MET A 39 18.75 -11.54 -7.20
C MET A 39 18.93 -13.04 -7.43
N PHE A 40 18.22 -13.64 -8.39
CA PHE A 40 18.41 -15.03 -8.76
C PHE A 40 19.75 -15.24 -9.48
N LEU A 41 20.16 -14.31 -10.34
CA LEU A 41 21.45 -14.33 -11.00
C LEU A 41 22.60 -14.16 -10.01
N ASP A 42 22.46 -13.28 -9.01
CA ASP A 42 23.42 -13.11 -7.92
C ASP A 42 23.63 -14.43 -7.14
N TYR A 43 22.53 -15.14 -6.85
CA TYR A 43 22.58 -16.46 -6.24
C TYR A 43 23.32 -17.47 -7.13
N ALA A 44 22.98 -17.53 -8.41
CA ALA A 44 23.59 -18.49 -9.35
C ALA A 44 25.10 -18.25 -9.52
N GLU A 45 25.52 -16.99 -9.66
CA GLU A 45 26.93 -16.63 -9.86
C GLU A 45 27.75 -16.74 -8.57
N ASN A 46 27.25 -16.22 -7.48
CA ASN A 46 28.03 -16.08 -6.25
C ASN A 46 27.93 -17.30 -5.31
N VAL A 47 26.80 -18.00 -5.30
CA VAL A 47 26.59 -19.20 -4.46
C VAL A 47 26.86 -20.47 -5.24
N LYS A 48 26.21 -20.63 -6.40
CA LYS A 48 26.37 -21.84 -7.23
C LYS A 48 27.60 -21.79 -8.14
N LYS A 49 28.31 -20.66 -8.22
CA LYS A 49 29.52 -20.49 -9.05
C LYS A 49 29.30 -20.77 -10.53
N VAL A 50 28.09 -20.52 -11.02
CA VAL A 50 27.74 -20.73 -12.44
C VAL A 50 28.19 -19.53 -13.26
N LYS A 51 28.91 -19.78 -14.35
CA LYS A 51 29.35 -18.72 -15.26
C LYS A 51 28.15 -18.18 -16.06
N PRO A 52 28.04 -16.85 -16.28
CA PRO A 52 26.94 -16.26 -17.06
C PRO A 52 26.74 -16.90 -18.44
N SER A 53 27.82 -17.20 -19.15
CA SER A 53 27.77 -17.82 -20.50
C SER A 53 27.23 -19.25 -20.51
N SER A 54 27.29 -19.97 -19.39
CA SER A 54 26.74 -21.34 -19.26
C SER A 54 25.34 -21.34 -18.63
N PHE A 55 24.85 -20.21 -18.11
CA PHE A 55 23.57 -20.13 -17.43
C PHE A 55 22.41 -19.95 -18.43
N GLY A 56 21.59 -21.01 -18.58
CA GLY A 56 20.42 -21.04 -19.45
C GLY A 56 19.12 -21.34 -18.67
N LEU A 57 18.03 -21.55 -19.41
CA LEU A 57 16.73 -21.87 -18.81
C LEU A 57 16.71 -23.22 -18.07
N GLU A 58 17.64 -24.12 -18.41
CA GLU A 58 17.85 -25.41 -17.75
C GLU A 58 18.22 -25.31 -16.27
N TYR A 59 18.64 -24.14 -15.79
CA TYR A 59 18.95 -23.90 -14.38
C TYR A 59 17.73 -23.60 -13.51
N PHE A 60 16.55 -23.37 -14.12
CA PHE A 60 15.32 -23.10 -13.37
C PHE A 60 14.61 -24.41 -12.96
N THR A 61 15.38 -25.39 -12.46
CA THR A 61 14.86 -26.64 -11.94
C THR A 61 14.18 -26.47 -10.59
N TYR A 62 13.37 -27.44 -10.20
CA TYR A 62 12.73 -27.49 -8.88
C TYR A 62 13.77 -27.35 -7.75
N ASP A 63 14.89 -28.10 -7.82
CA ASP A 63 15.91 -28.11 -6.78
C ASP A 63 16.62 -26.77 -6.65
N ASN A 64 17.11 -26.20 -7.76
CA ASN A 64 17.77 -24.90 -7.75
C ASN A 64 16.86 -23.77 -7.24
N LEU A 65 15.58 -23.80 -7.60
CA LEU A 65 14.62 -22.80 -7.15
C LEU A 65 14.24 -23.00 -5.68
N THR A 66 14.20 -24.23 -5.19
CA THR A 66 13.98 -24.55 -3.77
C THR A 66 15.15 -24.08 -2.92
N GLU A 67 16.39 -24.38 -3.34
CA GLU A 67 17.59 -23.90 -2.66
C GLU A 67 17.70 -22.37 -2.70
N TYR A 68 17.33 -21.72 -3.82
CA TYR A 68 17.25 -20.27 -3.91
C TYR A 68 16.25 -19.69 -2.90
N MET A 69 15.09 -20.32 -2.72
CA MET A 69 14.12 -19.91 -1.71
C MET A 69 14.71 -20.00 -0.29
N CYS A 70 15.44 -21.07 0.03
CA CYS A 70 16.13 -21.23 1.30
C CYS A 70 17.20 -20.15 1.49
N TRP A 71 18.01 -19.89 0.46
CA TRP A 71 19.01 -18.83 0.49
C TRP A 71 18.40 -17.45 0.74
N LEU A 72 17.29 -17.13 0.06
CA LEU A 72 16.57 -15.87 0.31
C LEU A 72 16.11 -15.76 1.76
N ARG A 73 15.64 -16.85 2.35
CA ARG A 73 15.07 -16.87 3.69
C ARG A 73 16.12 -16.82 4.79
N TYR A 74 17.15 -17.67 4.68
CA TYR A 74 18.08 -17.94 5.77
C TYR A 74 19.41 -17.19 5.64
N GLU A 75 19.90 -16.93 4.42
CA GLU A 75 21.15 -16.19 4.23
C GLU A 75 20.94 -14.70 3.96
N LYS A 76 19.89 -14.35 3.22
CA LYS A 76 19.53 -12.93 2.98
C LYS A 76 18.54 -12.38 4.01
N ASP A 77 18.08 -13.19 4.94
CA ASP A 77 17.11 -12.86 6.02
C ASP A 77 15.86 -12.12 5.52
N LEU A 78 15.34 -12.53 4.37
CA LEU A 78 14.14 -11.91 3.82
C LEU A 78 12.88 -12.52 4.43
N SER A 79 11.85 -11.70 4.61
CA SER A 79 10.56 -12.18 5.11
C SER A 79 9.93 -13.22 4.18
N PRO A 80 9.11 -14.18 4.70
CA PRO A 80 8.39 -15.17 3.89
C PRO A 80 7.60 -14.54 2.74
N GLN A 81 6.95 -13.38 2.99
CA GLN A 81 6.20 -12.65 1.98
C GLN A 81 7.10 -12.18 0.84
N THR A 82 8.31 -11.66 1.18
CA THR A 82 9.27 -11.18 0.18
C THR A 82 9.83 -12.34 -0.63
N CYS A 83 10.20 -13.46 0.00
CA CYS A 83 10.67 -14.67 -0.68
C CYS A 83 9.60 -15.17 -1.68
N ASN A 84 8.35 -15.29 -1.22
CA ASN A 84 7.23 -15.72 -2.06
C ASN A 84 6.97 -14.77 -3.23
N LEU A 85 7.12 -13.46 -3.01
CA LEU A 85 7.01 -12.46 -4.08
C LEU A 85 8.10 -12.63 -5.12
N ARG A 86 9.37 -12.79 -4.70
CA ARG A 86 10.51 -13.00 -5.61
C ARG A 86 10.32 -14.24 -6.47
N MET A 87 9.93 -15.35 -5.86
CA MET A 87 9.62 -16.58 -6.59
C MET A 87 8.44 -16.40 -7.55
N SER A 88 7.36 -15.74 -7.15
CA SER A 88 6.21 -15.50 -8.03
C SER A 88 6.59 -14.68 -9.26
N GLN A 89 7.55 -13.77 -9.12
CA GLN A 89 8.06 -12.96 -10.21
C GLN A 89 8.93 -13.79 -11.19
N ILE A 90 9.74 -14.73 -10.69
CA ILE A 90 10.48 -15.68 -11.53
C ILE A 90 9.51 -16.60 -12.27
N ILE A 91 8.51 -17.15 -11.59
CA ILE A 91 7.48 -17.99 -12.22
C ILE A 91 6.71 -17.25 -13.31
N ALA A 92 6.46 -15.94 -13.13
CA ALA A 92 5.82 -15.14 -14.17
C ALA A 92 6.67 -15.05 -15.44
N PHE A 93 7.99 -14.98 -15.31
CA PHE A 93 8.92 -15.05 -16.45
C PHE A 93 8.88 -16.44 -17.10
N LEU A 94 8.99 -17.51 -16.32
CA LEU A 94 8.95 -18.88 -16.84
C LEU A 94 7.61 -19.20 -17.54
N LYS A 95 6.49 -18.71 -16.99
CA LYS A 95 5.18 -18.79 -17.65
C LYS A 95 5.13 -18.06 -18.99
N PHE A 96 5.86 -16.95 -19.12
CA PHE A 96 5.96 -16.25 -20.39
C PHE A 96 6.75 -17.06 -21.40
N VAL A 97 7.88 -17.63 -21.00
CA VAL A 97 8.75 -18.47 -21.87
C VAL A 97 8.04 -19.78 -22.26
N ALA A 98 7.23 -20.36 -21.37
CA ALA A 98 6.44 -21.58 -21.61
C ALA A 98 5.33 -21.45 -22.68
N ARG A 99 5.18 -20.27 -23.31
CA ARG A 99 4.39 -20.11 -24.53
C ARG A 99 4.99 -20.91 -25.69
N ASP A 100 6.33 -21.06 -25.67
CA ASP A 100 7.02 -22.03 -26.50
C ASP A 100 6.88 -23.42 -25.83
N PRO A 101 6.31 -24.41 -26.54
CA PRO A 101 6.14 -25.77 -26.01
C PRO A 101 7.41 -26.42 -25.48
N HIS A 102 8.57 -26.07 -26.05
CA HIS A 102 9.87 -26.57 -25.64
C HIS A 102 10.20 -26.28 -24.16
N TYR A 103 9.72 -25.16 -23.62
CA TYR A 103 10.01 -24.74 -22.25
C TYR A 103 8.88 -25.01 -21.25
N ARG A 104 7.81 -25.70 -21.66
CA ARG A 104 6.66 -25.99 -20.77
C ARG A 104 7.06 -26.82 -19.56
N ALA A 105 7.92 -27.80 -19.74
CA ALA A 105 8.38 -28.68 -18.67
C ALA A 105 9.07 -27.87 -17.55
N ILE A 106 9.94 -26.92 -17.89
CA ILE A 106 10.63 -26.05 -16.94
C ILE A 106 9.64 -25.23 -16.11
N TYR A 107 8.63 -24.66 -16.76
CA TYR A 107 7.60 -23.90 -16.04
C TYR A 107 6.77 -24.79 -15.11
N MET A 108 6.38 -25.99 -15.58
CA MET A 108 5.61 -26.93 -14.77
C MET A 108 6.39 -27.33 -13.52
N GLU A 109 7.64 -27.73 -13.67
CA GLU A 109 8.53 -28.09 -12.57
C GLU A 109 8.71 -26.93 -11.56
N ALA A 110 9.01 -25.73 -12.05
CA ALA A 110 9.15 -24.54 -11.22
C ALA A 110 7.85 -24.17 -10.47
N SER A 111 6.69 -24.49 -11.02
CA SER A 111 5.39 -24.19 -10.41
C SER A 111 5.11 -25.01 -9.14
N TYR A 112 5.75 -26.17 -8.97
CA TYR A 112 5.63 -27.02 -7.78
C TYR A 112 6.48 -26.55 -6.60
N VAL A 113 7.40 -25.59 -6.79
CA VAL A 113 8.24 -25.08 -5.69
C VAL A 113 7.35 -24.52 -4.58
N ALA A 114 7.50 -25.07 -3.39
CA ALA A 114 6.71 -24.71 -2.23
C ALA A 114 6.92 -23.25 -1.82
N ARG A 115 5.85 -22.63 -1.36
CA ARG A 115 5.89 -21.27 -0.79
C ARG A 115 6.04 -21.35 0.72
N PHE A 116 6.76 -20.40 1.31
CA PHE A 116 6.80 -20.28 2.75
C PHE A 116 5.42 -19.94 3.29
N LYS A 117 5.05 -20.57 4.39
CA LYS A 117 3.83 -20.20 5.12
C LYS A 117 3.99 -18.77 5.63
N VAL A 118 3.06 -17.93 5.26
CA VAL A 118 2.98 -16.56 5.77
C VAL A 118 2.07 -16.60 6.98
N THR A 119 2.66 -16.57 8.17
CA THR A 119 1.90 -16.27 9.38
C THR A 119 1.57 -14.79 9.33
N VAL A 120 0.28 -14.49 9.33
CA VAL A 120 -0.18 -13.13 9.58
C VAL A 120 0.10 -12.90 11.07
N HIS A 121 1.31 -12.44 11.38
CA HIS A 121 1.53 -11.83 12.68
C HIS A 121 0.67 -10.57 12.70
N ASP A 122 -0.06 -10.37 13.79
CA ASP A 122 -0.87 -9.18 14.07
C ASP A 122 -0.06 -7.88 14.19
N ASN A 123 1.15 -7.84 13.65
CA ASN A 123 1.91 -6.63 13.33
C ASN A 123 1.31 -5.86 12.15
N ILE A 124 -0.01 -5.93 11.99
CA ILE A 124 -0.74 -4.93 11.23
C ILE A 124 -0.59 -3.67 12.07
N VAL A 125 0.34 -2.80 11.63
CA VAL A 125 0.44 -1.45 12.20
C VAL A 125 -0.97 -0.88 12.12
N GLY A 126 -1.64 -0.79 13.27
CA GLY A 126 -3.03 -0.42 13.38
C GLY A 126 -3.31 0.95 12.74
N PRO A 127 -4.57 1.29 12.55
CA PRO A 127 -4.93 2.64 12.12
C PRO A 127 -4.45 3.64 13.19
N LEU A 128 -3.99 4.81 12.73
CA LEU A 128 -3.73 5.93 13.62
C LEU A 128 -5.06 6.44 14.18
N SER A 129 -5.12 6.79 15.45
CA SER A 129 -6.31 7.47 16.02
C SER A 129 -6.51 8.85 15.39
N LYS A 130 -7.71 9.39 15.49
CA LYS A 130 -8.01 10.78 15.05
C LYS A 130 -7.12 11.79 15.78
N GLU A 131 -6.87 11.54 17.06
CA GLU A 131 -6.00 12.36 17.91
C GLU A 131 -4.53 12.27 17.47
N ALA A 132 -4.02 11.07 17.18
CA ALA A 132 -2.67 10.89 16.70
C ALA A 132 -2.40 11.66 15.38
N ILE A 133 -3.35 11.61 14.46
CA ILE A 133 -3.27 12.37 13.19
C ILE A 133 -3.29 13.88 13.47
N LYS A 134 -4.17 14.34 14.37
CA LYS A 134 -4.25 15.74 14.79
C LYS A 134 -2.95 16.23 15.42
N HIS A 135 -2.38 15.45 16.35
CA HIS A 135 -1.12 15.76 17.01
C HIS A 135 0.04 15.85 16.02
N LEU A 136 0.12 14.89 15.09
CA LEU A 136 1.16 14.91 14.06
C LEU A 136 1.05 16.16 13.17
N ILE A 137 -0.17 16.49 12.68
CA ILE A 137 -0.38 17.67 11.82
C ILE A 137 -0.10 18.96 12.59
N ALA A 138 -0.49 19.05 13.86
CA ALA A 138 -0.25 20.24 14.70
C ALA A 138 1.25 20.50 15.00
N THR A 139 2.11 19.49 14.82
CA THR A 139 3.57 19.65 14.98
C THR A 139 4.23 20.29 13.75
N LEU A 140 3.51 20.35 12.62
CA LEU A 140 4.03 20.92 11.39
C LEU A 140 3.90 22.44 11.42
N ASP A 141 5.01 23.14 11.28
CA ASP A 141 5.03 24.60 11.17
C ASP A 141 4.57 25.03 9.77
N ALA A 142 3.30 25.38 9.63
CA ALA A 142 2.68 25.79 8.37
C ALA A 142 3.17 27.17 7.87
N ASP A 143 3.91 27.93 8.66
CA ASP A 143 4.50 29.20 8.22
C ASP A 143 5.72 28.96 7.35
N THR A 144 6.41 27.83 7.51
CA THR A 144 7.49 27.42 6.63
C THR A 144 6.96 26.75 5.36
N GLU A 145 7.63 26.91 4.24
CA GLU A 145 7.25 26.24 2.98
C GLU A 145 7.20 24.72 3.11
N THR A 146 8.15 24.15 3.86
CA THR A 146 8.23 22.70 4.07
C THR A 146 7.09 22.21 4.97
N GLY A 147 6.84 22.91 6.07
CA GLY A 147 5.74 22.57 6.96
C GLY A 147 4.39 22.72 6.26
N LEU A 148 4.14 23.83 5.54
CA LEU A 148 2.92 24.02 4.76
C LEU A 148 2.71 22.91 3.72
N LYS A 149 3.79 22.49 3.02
CA LYS A 149 3.76 21.37 2.08
C LYS A 149 3.28 20.08 2.74
N TYR A 150 3.87 19.72 3.90
CA TYR A 150 3.52 18.46 4.57
C TYR A 150 2.18 18.55 5.28
N THR A 151 1.79 19.69 5.86
CA THR A 151 0.44 19.91 6.39
C THR A 151 -0.60 19.70 5.30
N THR A 152 -0.43 20.34 4.15
CA THR A 152 -1.34 20.18 3.00
C THR A 152 -1.37 18.74 2.49
N MET A 153 -0.21 18.09 2.38
CA MET A 153 -0.10 16.72 1.91
C MET A 153 -0.78 15.72 2.85
N LEU A 154 -0.53 15.80 4.17
CA LEU A 154 -1.08 14.86 5.15
C LEU A 154 -2.59 15.06 5.32
N THR A 155 -3.04 16.32 5.33
CA THR A 155 -4.47 16.65 5.39
C THR A 155 -5.19 16.10 4.15
N LEU A 156 -4.59 16.25 2.96
CA LEU A 156 -5.13 15.70 1.72
C LEU A 156 -5.13 14.17 1.71
N LEU A 157 -4.03 13.51 2.10
CA LEU A 157 -3.93 12.06 2.21
C LEU A 157 -5.01 11.46 3.11
N TYR A 158 -5.17 12.05 4.30
CA TYR A 158 -6.14 11.57 5.26
C TYR A 158 -7.57 11.80 4.78
N SER A 159 -7.92 13.03 4.39
CA SER A 159 -9.31 13.39 4.02
C SER A 159 -9.81 12.69 2.76
N THR A 160 -8.93 12.39 1.82
CA THR A 160 -9.29 11.73 0.56
C THR A 160 -9.01 10.24 0.52
N ALA A 161 -8.30 9.73 1.53
CA ALA A 161 -7.84 8.34 1.62
C ALA A 161 -7.14 7.83 0.33
N THR A 162 -6.51 8.72 -0.42
CA THR A 162 -5.79 8.38 -1.64
C THR A 162 -4.47 7.66 -1.35
N ARG A 163 -3.91 6.98 -2.35
CA ARG A 163 -2.54 6.46 -2.24
C ARG A 163 -1.54 7.60 -2.40
N ILE A 164 -0.44 7.53 -1.68
CA ILE A 164 0.61 8.55 -1.80
C ILE A 164 1.08 8.74 -3.25
N SER A 165 1.21 7.67 -4.03
CA SER A 165 1.59 7.75 -5.44
C SER A 165 0.59 8.54 -6.29
N GLU A 166 -0.70 8.49 -5.96
CA GLU A 166 -1.77 9.24 -6.60
C GLU A 166 -1.62 10.74 -6.28
N ILE A 167 -1.44 11.08 -4.98
CA ILE A 167 -1.21 12.46 -4.53
C ILE A 167 0.05 13.07 -5.15
N LEU A 168 1.15 12.33 -5.17
CA LEU A 168 2.41 12.83 -5.74
C LEU A 168 2.37 12.97 -7.27
N SER A 169 1.39 12.36 -7.92
CA SER A 169 1.20 12.48 -9.36
C SER A 169 0.24 13.61 -9.75
N LEU A 170 -0.41 14.26 -8.77
CA LEU A 170 -1.30 15.41 -9.04
C LEU A 170 -0.51 16.56 -9.66
N LYS A 171 -1.06 17.11 -10.72
CA LYS A 171 -0.63 18.38 -11.32
C LYS A 171 -1.58 19.50 -10.90
N ILE A 172 -1.18 20.72 -11.11
CA ILE A 172 -2.02 21.89 -10.85
C ILE A 172 -3.32 21.82 -11.67
N SER A 173 -3.27 21.32 -12.91
CA SER A 173 -4.43 21.08 -13.78
C SER A 173 -5.45 20.09 -13.23
N ASP A 174 -5.07 19.27 -12.24
CA ASP A 174 -5.97 18.28 -11.65
C ASP A 174 -6.79 18.85 -10.47
N ILE A 175 -6.58 20.12 -10.12
CA ILE A 175 -7.10 20.74 -8.91
C ILE A 175 -8.12 21.81 -9.26
N PHE A 176 -9.34 21.68 -8.75
CA PHE A 176 -10.46 22.57 -8.99
C PHE A 176 -10.98 23.10 -7.65
N LEU A 177 -10.63 24.35 -7.34
CA LEU A 177 -10.97 24.98 -6.05
C LEU A 177 -12.17 25.92 -6.11
N GLY A 178 -12.86 26.00 -7.27
CA GLY A 178 -14.06 26.81 -7.47
C GLY A 178 -15.28 26.33 -6.67
N GLU A 179 -16.26 27.21 -6.53
CA GLU A 179 -17.57 26.90 -5.95
C GLU A 179 -18.49 26.28 -7.02
N PRO A 180 -19.55 25.54 -6.65
CA PRO A 180 -19.93 25.20 -5.25
C PRO A 180 -19.20 24.00 -4.67
N THR A 181 -18.54 23.18 -5.50
CA THR A 181 -17.99 21.89 -5.07
C THR A 181 -16.53 21.75 -5.48
N PRO A 182 -15.57 22.14 -4.62
CA PRO A 182 -14.16 21.93 -4.91
C PRO A 182 -13.80 20.45 -4.96
N TYR A 183 -12.95 20.06 -5.92
CA TYR A 183 -12.54 18.67 -6.10
C TYR A 183 -11.14 18.54 -6.71
N ILE A 184 -10.60 17.35 -6.64
CA ILE A 184 -9.40 16.93 -7.36
C ILE A 184 -9.71 15.73 -8.27
N ASN A 185 -9.06 15.67 -9.42
CA ASN A 185 -9.06 14.51 -10.29
C ASN A 185 -7.85 13.65 -10.00
N VAL A 186 -8.08 12.41 -9.60
CA VAL A 186 -7.02 11.47 -9.24
C VAL A 186 -6.96 10.33 -10.24
N LEU A 187 -5.77 10.07 -10.78
CA LEU A 187 -5.52 8.93 -11.66
C LEU A 187 -5.20 7.69 -10.84
N GLY A 188 -6.15 6.76 -10.77
CA GLY A 188 -6.01 5.50 -10.05
C GLY A 188 -5.38 4.37 -10.87
N LYS A 189 -5.25 3.19 -10.24
CA LYS A 189 -4.72 1.97 -10.89
C LYS A 189 -5.56 1.58 -12.12
N GLY A 190 -4.90 1.38 -13.26
CA GLY A 190 -5.54 1.02 -14.54
C GLY A 190 -6.06 2.23 -15.32
N ASN A 191 -5.42 3.37 -15.15
CA ASN A 191 -5.69 4.62 -15.87
C ASN A 191 -7.13 5.14 -15.73
N ARG A 192 -7.76 4.91 -14.56
CA ARG A 192 -9.11 5.36 -14.25
C ARG A 192 -9.06 6.64 -13.44
N PHE A 193 -9.67 7.69 -13.96
CA PHE A 193 -9.88 8.92 -13.22
C PHE A 193 -11.02 8.76 -12.20
N ARG A 194 -10.83 9.33 -11.04
CA ARG A 194 -11.89 9.53 -10.07
C ARG A 194 -11.85 10.95 -9.52
N ARG A 195 -13.02 11.55 -9.41
CA ARG A 195 -13.19 12.86 -8.79
C ARG A 195 -13.38 12.68 -7.28
N LEU A 196 -12.61 13.43 -6.51
CA LEU A 196 -12.70 13.45 -5.05
C LEU A 196 -13.04 14.86 -4.58
N THR A 197 -14.19 15.01 -3.94
CA THR A 197 -14.63 16.27 -3.36
C THR A 197 -13.75 16.65 -2.17
N LEU A 198 -13.44 17.92 -2.04
CA LEU A 198 -12.61 18.46 -0.98
C LEU A 198 -13.47 19.11 0.10
N ILE A 199 -13.20 18.78 1.36
CA ILE A 199 -13.80 19.48 2.50
C ILE A 199 -13.18 20.88 2.68
N LYS A 200 -13.91 21.80 3.29
CA LYS A 200 -13.50 23.22 3.47
C LYS A 200 -12.06 23.39 4.01
N PRO A 201 -11.63 22.70 5.10
CA PRO A 201 -10.26 22.83 5.60
C PRO A 201 -9.19 22.46 4.57
N VAL A 202 -9.39 21.35 3.84
CA VAL A 202 -8.46 20.88 2.80
C VAL A 202 -8.35 21.89 1.67
N ARG A 203 -9.49 22.45 1.22
CA ARG A 203 -9.52 23.52 0.22
C ARG A 203 -8.70 24.72 0.66
N LYS A 204 -8.85 25.16 1.92
CA LYS A 204 -8.09 26.30 2.48
C LYS A 204 -6.58 26.04 2.43
N HIS A 205 -6.13 24.87 2.90
CA HIS A 205 -4.71 24.50 2.87
C HIS A 205 -4.18 24.42 1.44
N LEU A 206 -4.92 23.81 0.52
CA LEU A 206 -4.52 23.72 -0.88
C LEU A 206 -4.39 25.10 -1.54
N LYS A 207 -5.37 26.00 -1.32
CA LYS A 207 -5.33 27.35 -1.86
C LYS A 207 -4.10 28.11 -1.36
N SER A 208 -3.87 28.09 -0.05
CA SER A 208 -2.70 28.73 0.57
C SER A 208 -1.38 28.15 0.05
N TYR A 209 -1.29 26.82 -0.05
CA TYR A 209 -0.11 26.14 -0.56
C TYR A 209 0.18 26.50 -2.02
N ILE A 210 -0.83 26.46 -2.88
CA ILE A 210 -0.69 26.80 -4.31
C ILE A 210 -0.24 28.25 -4.45
N GLN A 211 -0.89 29.18 -3.76
CA GLN A 211 -0.54 30.60 -3.83
C GLN A 211 0.88 30.87 -3.34
N LYS A 212 1.28 30.31 -2.19
CA LYS A 212 2.61 30.55 -1.59
C LYS A 212 3.75 29.90 -2.39
N ILE A 213 3.53 28.69 -2.94
CA ILE A 213 4.60 27.87 -3.54
C ILE A 213 4.60 27.93 -5.06
N HIS A 214 3.44 28.02 -5.69
CA HIS A 214 3.32 28.04 -7.14
C HIS A 214 3.06 29.43 -7.70
N GLY A 215 2.64 30.39 -6.84
CA GLY A 215 2.31 31.76 -7.22
C GLY A 215 0.85 31.94 -7.65
N GLU A 216 0.49 33.14 -8.09
CA GLU A 216 -0.87 33.51 -8.48
C GLU A 216 -1.29 32.85 -9.81
N ASN A 217 -0.36 32.72 -10.76
CA ASN A 217 -0.58 32.11 -12.06
C ASN A 217 0.25 30.81 -12.20
N PRO A 218 -0.12 29.72 -11.50
CA PRO A 218 0.65 28.49 -11.49
C PRO A 218 0.59 27.78 -12.84
N ASN A 219 1.72 27.27 -13.35
CA ASN A 219 1.73 26.47 -14.57
C ASN A 219 0.93 25.16 -14.36
N PRO A 220 -0.10 24.89 -15.18
CA PRO A 220 -0.97 23.71 -15.04
C PRO A 220 -0.23 22.37 -15.09
N ASN A 221 0.91 22.30 -15.78
CA ASN A 221 1.71 21.09 -15.95
C ASN A 221 2.65 20.80 -14.77
N ASN A 222 2.82 21.74 -13.83
CA ASN A 222 3.63 21.52 -12.65
C ASN A 222 2.98 20.49 -11.71
N TYR A 223 3.81 19.63 -11.09
CA TYR A 223 3.34 18.77 -10.02
C TYR A 223 2.98 19.59 -8.78
N LEU A 224 1.84 19.30 -8.17
CA LEU A 224 1.42 19.92 -6.91
C LEU A 224 2.53 19.80 -5.85
N PHE A 225 3.02 18.57 -5.64
CA PHE A 225 4.10 18.27 -4.71
C PHE A 225 5.37 17.85 -5.47
N PHE A 226 6.20 18.81 -5.78
CA PHE A 226 7.40 18.62 -6.57
C PHE A 226 8.66 18.38 -5.74
N SER A 227 9.70 17.87 -6.40
CA SER A 227 11.03 17.70 -5.81
C SER A 227 11.80 19.00 -5.82
N ARG A 228 12.22 19.52 -4.66
CA ARG A 228 13.00 20.76 -4.57
C ARG A 228 14.30 20.70 -5.41
N CYS A 229 14.97 19.54 -5.40
CA CYS A 229 16.24 19.37 -6.12
C CYS A 229 16.08 19.24 -7.64
N LYS A 230 14.86 18.87 -8.12
CA LYS A 230 14.62 18.54 -9.55
C LYS A 230 13.62 19.48 -10.23
N GLY A 231 13.13 20.49 -9.51
CA GLY A 231 12.19 21.49 -10.02
C GLY A 231 10.72 21.04 -10.07
N LYS A 232 9.86 22.01 -10.43
CA LYS A 232 8.38 21.86 -10.38
C LYS A 232 7.81 20.83 -11.37
N ASN A 233 8.59 20.45 -12.39
CA ASN A 233 8.24 19.43 -13.38
C ASN A 233 8.57 17.99 -12.97
N LYS A 234 9.10 17.77 -11.77
CA LYS A 234 9.43 16.43 -11.22
C LYS A 234 8.76 16.23 -9.87
N LYS A 235 7.94 15.18 -9.77
CA LYS A 235 7.25 14.84 -8.52
C LYS A 235 8.20 14.39 -7.42
N CYS A 236 7.79 14.56 -6.16
CA CYS A 236 8.47 13.98 -5.00
C CYS A 236 8.50 12.45 -5.08
N SER A 237 9.53 11.83 -4.49
CA SER A 237 9.55 10.38 -4.32
C SER A 237 8.79 9.97 -3.05
N THR A 238 8.11 8.82 -3.10
CA THR A 238 7.44 8.24 -1.93
C THR A 238 8.43 7.99 -0.78
N ARG A 239 9.66 7.58 -1.11
CA ARG A 239 10.72 7.33 -0.12
C ARG A 239 11.10 8.62 0.63
N SER A 240 11.28 9.73 -0.07
CA SER A 240 11.61 11.02 0.56
C SER A 240 10.47 11.52 1.43
N VAL A 241 9.22 11.33 1.00
CA VAL A 241 8.04 11.72 1.78
C VAL A 241 7.94 10.89 3.07
N ASN A 242 8.03 9.56 3.00
CA ASN A 242 8.01 8.71 4.19
C ASN A 242 9.15 9.04 5.18
N LYS A 243 10.36 9.29 4.65
CA LYS A 243 11.50 9.72 5.50
C LYS A 243 11.16 11.00 6.25
N GLN A 244 10.64 12.01 5.57
CA GLN A 244 10.33 13.30 6.18
C GLN A 244 9.16 13.23 7.18
N ILE A 245 8.14 12.41 6.90
CA ILE A 245 7.04 12.18 7.84
C ILE A 245 7.57 11.58 9.14
N ASN A 246 8.50 10.62 9.09
CA ASN A 246 9.08 10.02 10.29
C ASN A 246 10.00 11.01 11.05
N VAL A 247 10.63 11.98 10.36
CA VAL A 247 11.30 13.11 11.06
C VAL A 247 10.29 13.95 11.82
N TYR A 248 9.16 14.32 11.24
CA TYR A 248 8.11 15.06 11.95
C TYR A 248 7.49 14.23 13.07
N LEU A 249 7.32 12.93 12.86
CA LEU A 249 6.85 12.02 13.89
C LEU A 249 7.79 11.99 15.10
N SER A 250 9.11 11.92 14.89
CA SER A 250 10.08 11.96 15.99
C SER A 250 10.04 13.28 16.78
N ILE A 251 9.72 14.40 16.11
CA ILE A 251 9.51 15.69 16.78
C ILE A 251 8.18 15.67 17.55
N ALA A 252 7.11 15.16 16.94
CA ALA A 252 5.80 15.07 17.57
C ALA A 252 5.83 14.18 18.83
N ARG A 253 6.58 13.06 18.83
CA ARG A 253 6.71 12.14 19.97
C ARG A 253 7.35 12.76 21.19
N LYS A 254 8.14 13.82 21.05
CA LYS A 254 8.68 14.57 22.21
C LYS A 254 7.57 15.19 23.04
N LYS A 255 6.45 15.57 22.40
CA LYS A 255 5.28 16.17 23.05
C LYS A 255 4.14 15.15 23.29
N TYR A 256 4.08 14.12 22.45
CA TYR A 256 3.03 13.11 22.41
C TYR A 256 3.67 11.71 22.34
N PRO A 257 4.19 11.17 23.48
CA PRO A 257 4.93 9.90 23.52
C PRO A 257 4.13 8.68 23.06
N GLU A 258 2.79 8.76 23.12
CA GLU A 258 1.85 7.72 22.70
C GLU A 258 1.82 7.50 21.17
N LEU A 259 2.41 8.41 20.38
CA LEU A 259 2.49 8.24 18.93
C LEU A 259 3.40 7.05 18.58
N PRO A 260 3.08 6.31 17.51
CA PRO A 260 3.87 5.15 17.09
C PRO A 260 5.32 5.54 16.73
N GLU A 261 6.24 4.59 16.77
CA GLU A 261 7.64 4.84 16.40
C GLU A 261 7.84 5.12 14.92
N HIS A 262 7.06 4.46 14.07
CA HIS A 262 7.14 4.60 12.63
C HIS A 262 5.74 4.72 12.02
N ILE A 263 5.64 5.59 11.01
CA ILE A 263 4.42 5.78 10.21
C ILE A 263 4.76 5.66 8.73
N HIS A 264 3.88 4.98 8.01
CA HIS A 264 3.89 4.94 6.55
C HIS A 264 2.67 5.69 5.99
N THR A 265 2.85 6.35 4.86
CA THR A 265 1.76 7.10 4.22
C THR A 265 0.50 6.27 3.95
N HIS A 266 0.62 4.95 3.80
CA HIS A 266 -0.53 4.08 3.60
C HIS A 266 -1.44 3.96 4.85
N GLN A 267 -0.88 4.22 6.05
CA GLN A 267 -1.66 4.21 7.30
C GLN A 267 -2.72 5.31 7.34
N PHE A 268 -2.47 6.49 6.74
CA PHE A 268 -3.48 7.55 6.66
C PHE A 268 -4.73 7.08 5.91
N ARG A 269 -4.53 6.32 4.84
CA ARG A 269 -5.64 5.72 4.09
C ARG A 269 -6.34 4.63 4.90
N HIS A 270 -5.57 3.78 5.59
CA HIS A 270 -6.09 2.76 6.50
C HIS A 270 -6.92 3.40 7.61
N SER A 271 -6.36 4.42 8.28
CA SER A 271 -7.04 5.15 9.37
C SER A 271 -8.36 5.78 8.89
N MET A 272 -8.35 6.46 7.74
CA MET A 272 -9.59 7.06 7.21
C MET A 272 -10.64 6.01 6.89
N ALA A 273 -10.24 4.86 6.30
CA ALA A 273 -11.15 3.76 6.03
C ALA A 273 -11.78 3.20 7.32
N THR A 274 -10.96 2.96 8.34
CA THR A 274 -11.41 2.48 9.64
C THR A 274 -12.31 3.49 10.33
N HIS A 275 -11.93 4.77 10.36
CA HIS A 275 -12.73 5.82 10.99
C HIS A 275 -14.10 5.98 10.33
N LEU A 276 -14.18 5.89 8.99
CA LEU A 276 -15.48 5.93 8.29
C LEU A 276 -16.37 4.74 8.67
N ILE A 277 -15.79 3.56 8.81
CA ILE A 277 -16.52 2.36 9.23
C ILE A 277 -16.98 2.49 10.70
N ASP A 278 -16.11 2.98 11.58
CA ASP A 278 -16.42 3.24 13.00
C ASP A 278 -17.51 4.30 13.17
N ASP A 279 -17.51 5.31 12.27
CA ASP A 279 -18.55 6.35 12.20
C ASP A 279 -19.87 5.81 11.58
N GLY A 280 -19.96 4.52 11.20
CA GLY A 280 -21.16 3.85 10.70
C GLY A 280 -21.37 3.94 9.18
N VAL A 281 -20.36 4.41 8.42
CA VAL A 281 -20.49 4.44 6.96
C VAL A 281 -20.44 3.03 6.39
N ASN A 282 -21.40 2.71 5.53
CA ASN A 282 -21.48 1.39 4.90
C ASN A 282 -20.21 1.02 4.12
N VAL A 283 -19.74 -0.22 4.29
CA VAL A 283 -18.51 -0.76 3.71
C VAL A 283 -18.43 -0.62 2.19
N PHE A 284 -19.58 -0.80 1.50
CA PHE A 284 -19.64 -0.60 0.05
C PHE A 284 -19.34 0.86 -0.34
N SER A 285 -19.86 1.82 0.45
CA SER A 285 -19.60 3.25 0.26
C SER A 285 -18.14 3.57 0.51
N VAL A 286 -17.55 3.02 1.59
CA VAL A 286 -16.12 3.14 1.88
C VAL A 286 -15.27 2.51 0.76
N SER A 287 -15.64 1.34 0.26
CA SER A 287 -14.94 0.68 -0.85
C SER A 287 -14.94 1.52 -2.12
N LYS A 288 -16.08 2.13 -2.48
CA LYS A 288 -16.20 3.08 -3.60
C LYS A 288 -15.34 4.33 -3.37
N PHE A 289 -15.39 4.92 -2.18
CA PHE A 289 -14.59 6.10 -1.82
C PHE A 289 -13.09 5.80 -1.96
N LEU A 290 -12.64 4.64 -1.47
CA LEU A 290 -11.26 4.18 -1.61
C LEU A 290 -10.87 3.84 -3.06
N GLY A 291 -11.84 3.58 -3.94
CA GLY A 291 -11.58 3.11 -5.31
C GLY A 291 -11.03 1.68 -5.34
N HIS A 292 -11.54 0.80 -4.48
CA HIS A 292 -11.22 -0.63 -4.52
C HIS A 292 -12.02 -1.33 -5.62
N LYS A 293 -11.38 -2.25 -6.35
CA LYS A 293 -12.06 -3.09 -7.35
C LYS A 293 -12.92 -4.18 -6.72
N SER A 294 -12.55 -4.64 -5.53
CA SER A 294 -13.25 -5.66 -4.75
C SER A 294 -13.48 -5.17 -3.32
N VAL A 295 -14.68 -5.36 -2.83
CA VAL A 295 -15.06 -5.06 -1.44
C VAL A 295 -14.22 -5.88 -0.46
N SER A 296 -13.79 -7.10 -0.83
CA SER A 296 -12.91 -7.95 -0.01
C SER A 296 -11.60 -7.25 0.40
N THR A 297 -11.13 -6.29 -0.40
CA THR A 297 -9.97 -5.47 -0.03
C THR A 297 -10.31 -4.49 1.12
N THR A 298 -11.54 -4.04 1.20
CA THR A 298 -12.02 -3.13 2.26
C THR A 298 -12.38 -3.91 3.52
N MET A 299 -12.84 -5.17 3.38
CA MET A 299 -13.13 -6.05 4.51
C MET A 299 -11.93 -6.25 5.45
N LYS A 300 -10.70 -6.12 4.95
CA LYS A 300 -9.48 -6.14 5.78
C LYS A 300 -9.39 -5.02 6.82
N TYR A 301 -10.15 -3.94 6.62
CA TYR A 301 -10.24 -2.81 7.56
C TYR A 301 -11.38 -3.00 8.58
N ILE A 302 -12.21 -4.02 8.39
CA ILE A 302 -13.25 -4.39 9.33
C ILE A 302 -12.61 -5.39 10.30
N GLY A 303 -11.80 -4.92 11.24
CA GLY A 303 -11.70 -5.59 12.52
C GLY A 303 -13.04 -5.41 13.22
N ILE A 304 -13.56 -6.44 13.87
CA ILE A 304 -14.70 -6.27 14.78
C ILE A 304 -14.19 -5.33 15.87
N THR A 305 -14.43 -4.03 15.71
CA THR A 305 -14.05 -3.08 16.75
C THR A 305 -15.01 -3.27 17.92
N PRO A 306 -14.56 -3.14 19.18
CA PRO A 306 -15.43 -3.18 20.36
C PRO A 306 -16.65 -2.25 20.20
N LYS A 307 -16.47 -1.09 19.56
CA LYS A 307 -17.56 -0.15 19.25
C LYS A 307 -18.62 -0.70 18.29
N MET A 308 -18.24 -1.52 17.29
CA MET A 308 -19.23 -2.14 16.40
C MET A 308 -20.04 -3.20 17.14
N THR A 309 -19.39 -3.97 18.01
CA THR A 309 -20.06 -4.96 18.86
C THR A 309 -21.00 -4.27 19.85
N GLU A 310 -20.54 -3.20 20.50
CA GLU A 310 -21.32 -2.38 21.42
C GLU A 310 -22.57 -1.78 20.73
N LYS A 311 -22.40 -1.15 19.56
CA LYS A 311 -23.54 -0.61 18.77
C LYS A 311 -24.51 -1.70 18.34
N ALA A 312 -24.03 -2.86 17.91
CA ALA A 312 -24.88 -3.98 17.54
C ALA A 312 -25.66 -4.50 18.76
N MET A 313 -25.00 -4.63 19.92
CA MET A 313 -25.66 -5.03 21.18
C MET A 313 -26.71 -4.01 21.65
N THR A 314 -26.36 -2.70 21.58
CA THR A 314 -27.32 -1.63 21.96
C THR A 314 -28.51 -1.59 21.00
N GLN A 315 -28.35 -1.89 19.73
CA GLN A 315 -29.47 -2.04 18.79
C GLN A 315 -30.34 -3.23 19.11
N ILE A 316 -29.76 -4.35 19.56
CA ILE A 316 -30.50 -5.54 19.99
C ILE A 316 -31.25 -5.26 21.30
N GLU A 317 -30.63 -4.55 22.25
CA GLU A 317 -31.29 -4.15 23.51
C GLU A 317 -32.45 -3.18 23.28
N SER A 318 -32.35 -2.29 22.31
CA SER A 318 -33.40 -1.33 21.95
C SER A 318 -34.59 -1.99 21.21
N THR A 319 -34.39 -3.22 20.70
CA THR A 319 -35.44 -4.00 20.07
C THR A 319 -36.21 -4.72 21.18
N SER A 320 -37.35 -4.16 21.59
CA SER A 320 -38.20 -4.60 22.72
C SER A 320 -38.67 -6.08 22.73
N SER A 321 -38.25 -6.87 21.77
CA SER A 321 -38.52 -8.31 21.69
C SER A 321 -37.67 -9.19 22.61
N LEU A 322 -36.64 -8.64 23.25
CA LEU A 322 -35.76 -9.38 24.18
C LEU A 322 -36.01 -9.08 25.65
N GLN A 323 -37.10 -8.35 25.98
CA GLN A 323 -37.59 -8.35 27.36
C GLN A 323 -38.14 -9.75 27.67
N MET A 324 -37.25 -10.64 28.07
CA MET A 324 -37.69 -11.90 28.70
C MET A 324 -38.52 -11.54 29.90
N PRO A 325 -39.78 -12.01 30.00
CA PRO A 325 -40.53 -11.85 31.23
C PRO A 325 -39.69 -12.44 32.37
N GLN A 326 -39.47 -11.68 33.44
CA GLN A 326 -38.81 -12.18 34.66
C GLN A 326 -39.65 -13.28 35.27
N LYS A 327 -39.56 -14.51 34.72
CA LYS A 327 -40.25 -15.70 35.25
C LYS A 327 -39.40 -16.48 36.25
N TRP A 328 -38.24 -15.99 36.64
CA TRP A 328 -37.49 -16.61 37.71
C TRP A 328 -37.82 -15.93 39.03
N LYS A 329 -38.94 -16.35 39.64
CA LYS A 329 -39.14 -16.13 41.07
C LYS A 329 -38.05 -16.96 41.77
N LYS A 330 -37.21 -16.31 42.60
CA LYS A 330 -36.30 -17.05 43.46
C LYS A 330 -37.15 -18.04 44.28
N PRO A 331 -36.88 -19.34 44.21
CA PRO A 331 -37.62 -20.29 45.05
C PRO A 331 -37.38 -19.94 46.51
N ALA A 332 -38.43 -19.74 47.26
CA ALA A 332 -38.34 -19.37 48.66
C ALA A 332 -37.87 -20.53 49.53
N THR A 333 -38.02 -21.78 49.05
CA THR A 333 -37.61 -23.00 49.73
C THR A 333 -37.07 -24.05 48.75
N LEU A 334 -36.29 -25.02 49.27
CA LEU A 334 -35.78 -26.15 48.48
C LEU A 334 -36.91 -26.99 47.84
N ALA A 335 -38.11 -27.01 48.43
CA ALA A 335 -39.28 -27.71 47.92
C ALA A 335 -39.88 -27.06 46.65
N ASP A 336 -39.62 -25.76 46.41
CA ASP A 336 -40.08 -25.03 45.22
C ASP A 336 -39.15 -25.24 44.01
N LEU A 337 -37.98 -25.87 44.23
CA LEU A 337 -37.04 -26.25 43.17
C LEU A 337 -37.38 -27.59 42.50
N ILE A 338 -38.24 -28.41 43.12
CA ILE A 338 -38.54 -29.79 42.70
C ILE A 338 -39.98 -29.94 42.13
N LYS A 339 -40.74 -28.86 42.11
CA LYS A 339 -42.00 -28.77 41.40
C LYS A 339 -41.80 -28.08 40.03
#